data_ec203a1fa812c1ccedee63d07340b5ea
#
_entry.id   ec203a1fa812c1ccedee63d07340b5ea
#
_cell.length_a   1.000
_cell.length_b   1.000
_cell.length_c   1.000
_cell.angle_alpha   90.00
_cell.angle_beta   90.00
_cell.angle_gamma   90.00
#
_symmetry.space_group_name_H-M   'P 1'
#
loop_
_entity.id
_entity.type
_entity.pdbx_description
1 polymer ?
#
loop_
_entity_poly.entity_id
_entity_poly.type
_entity_poly.pdbx_seq_one_letter_code
_entity_poly.pdbx_strand_id
1 'polypeptide(L)'
;MKIQKFLMSMVVAATIACGISSCSDDDVVELATSEQVVGSYAGEEISTVMNEDFTSTTTYVFQKAAESAIEMTIPEVTGGAMTYPALAVKNITLTQNGDIITGKLDAYTGTVINAQGAEKAYTVSNLTAVFSKNAVAVTYTMKYGNMPFDFSNKFTGTKK
;
A
#
# COMPACT_ATOMS: atom_id res chain seq x y z
N MET A 1 -53.62 34.12 3.07
CA MET A 1 -53.72 32.98 3.97
C MET A 1 -53.82 31.68 3.19
N LYS A 2 -52.85 31.40 2.36
CA LYS A 2 -52.80 30.21 1.49
C LYS A 2 -51.40 29.59 1.34
N ILE A 3 -50.55 29.83 2.28
CA ILE A 3 -49.14 29.42 2.18
C ILE A 3 -48.80 28.19 3.05
N GLN A 4 -49.76 27.75 3.87
CA GLN A 4 -49.50 26.65 4.80
C GLN A 4 -49.76 25.25 4.26
N LYS A 5 -50.21 25.11 3.05
CA LYS A 5 -50.49 23.75 2.53
C LYS A 5 -49.36 23.14 1.71
N PHE A 6 -48.30 23.87 1.48
CA PHE A 6 -47.20 23.38 0.64
C PHE A 6 -46.05 22.73 1.43
N LEU A 7 -46.02 22.97 2.71
CA LEU A 7 -44.94 22.46 3.55
C LEU A 7 -45.20 21.05 4.09
N MET A 8 -46.40 20.56 3.98
CA MET A 8 -46.73 19.24 4.53
C MET A 8 -46.52 18.10 3.55
N SER A 9 -46.35 18.38 2.29
CA SER A 9 -46.15 17.31 1.29
C SER A 9 -44.71 16.86 1.16
N MET A 10 -43.79 17.62 1.69
CA MET A 10 -42.36 17.29 1.57
C MET A 10 -41.84 16.42 2.69
N VAL A 11 -42.54 16.37 3.79
CA VAL A 11 -42.09 15.62 4.97
C VAL A 11 -42.39 14.13 4.85
N VAL A 12 -43.37 13.77 4.04
CA VAL A 12 -43.74 12.35 3.91
C VAL A 12 -42.79 11.56 3.03
N ALA A 13 -42.11 12.22 2.11
CA ALA A 13 -41.15 11.54 1.25
C ALA A 13 -39.82 11.19 1.94
N ALA A 14 -39.47 11.92 2.98
CA ALA A 14 -38.21 11.69 3.71
C ALA A 14 -38.28 10.54 4.71
N THR A 15 -39.47 10.22 5.17
CA THR A 15 -39.65 9.16 6.19
C THR A 15 -39.66 7.76 5.63
N ILE A 16 -39.89 7.62 4.34
CA ILE A 16 -39.90 6.29 3.72
C ILE A 16 -38.49 5.78 3.46
N ALA A 17 -37.56 6.67 3.24
CA ALA A 17 -36.17 6.29 3.01
C ALA A 17 -35.43 5.83 4.28
N CYS A 18 -35.84 6.33 5.44
CA CYS A 18 -35.17 5.99 6.68
C CYS A 18 -35.63 4.66 7.29
N GLY A 19 -36.79 4.18 6.90
CA GLY A 19 -37.35 2.95 7.49
C GLY A 19 -36.75 1.67 6.97
N ILE A 20 -36.00 1.72 5.90
CA ILE A 20 -35.50 0.51 5.26
C ILE A 20 -34.04 0.24 5.62
N SER A 21 -33.33 1.26 5.96
CA SER A 21 -31.91 1.12 6.31
C SER A 21 -31.68 0.74 7.77
N SER A 22 -32.68 0.89 8.58
CA SER A 22 -32.53 0.60 10.02
C SER A 22 -32.63 -0.87 10.37
N CYS A 23 -32.86 -1.72 9.41
CA CYS A 23 -33.02 -3.14 9.67
C CYS A 23 -31.80 -3.98 9.36
N SER A 24 -30.72 -3.40 8.92
CA SER A 24 -29.47 -4.12 8.89
C SER A 24 -28.76 -3.91 10.21
N ASP A 25 -28.92 -4.86 11.10
CA ASP A 25 -28.21 -4.94 12.37
C ASP A 25 -26.69 -5.09 12.22
N ASP A 26 -26.20 -5.06 11.00
CA ASP A 26 -24.80 -5.10 10.68
C ASP A 26 -24.43 -3.84 9.87
N ASP A 27 -24.20 -2.74 10.54
CA ASP A 27 -23.39 -1.65 10.01
C ASP A 27 -21.95 -2.14 9.84
N VAL A 28 -21.74 -3.08 8.92
CA VAL A 28 -20.40 -3.41 8.46
C VAL A 28 -19.93 -2.21 7.66
N VAL A 29 -19.20 -1.32 8.33
CA VAL A 29 -18.47 -0.26 7.65
C VAL A 29 -17.42 -0.97 6.80
N GLU A 30 -17.71 -1.13 5.51
CA GLU A 30 -16.75 -1.66 4.56
C GLU A 30 -15.60 -0.66 4.46
N LEU A 31 -14.47 -1.00 5.07
CA LEU A 31 -13.28 -0.17 5.01
C LEU A 31 -12.77 -0.10 3.57
N ALA A 32 -12.33 1.07 3.14
CA ALA A 32 -11.63 1.21 1.87
C ALA A 32 -10.49 0.18 1.78
N THR A 33 -10.25 -0.38 0.61
CA THR A 33 -9.27 -1.46 0.41
C THR A 33 -7.88 -1.08 0.94
N SER A 34 -7.50 0.20 0.78
CA SER A 34 -6.25 0.72 1.32
C SER A 34 -6.18 0.69 2.85
N GLU A 35 -7.29 0.98 3.54
CA GLU A 35 -7.32 1.01 5.02
C GLU A 35 -7.12 -0.36 5.65
N GLN A 36 -7.47 -1.42 4.94
CA GLN A 36 -7.28 -2.79 5.40
C GLN A 36 -5.80 -3.19 5.42
N VAL A 37 -4.99 -2.60 4.54
CA VAL A 37 -3.58 -3.01 4.32
C VAL A 37 -2.55 -2.03 4.85
N VAL A 38 -2.93 -0.80 5.20
CA VAL A 38 -1.97 0.17 5.77
C VAL A 38 -1.43 -0.30 7.11
N GLY A 39 -0.18 0.03 7.37
CA GLY A 39 0.52 -0.33 8.60
C GLY A 39 1.96 -0.76 8.36
N SER A 40 2.57 -1.22 9.44
CA SER A 40 3.94 -1.74 9.44
C SER A 40 3.92 -3.26 9.48
N TYR A 41 4.70 -3.87 8.63
CA TYR A 41 4.85 -5.33 8.54
C TYR A 41 6.30 -5.69 8.78
N ALA A 42 6.54 -6.52 9.80
CA ALA A 42 7.87 -7.01 10.11
C ALA A 42 8.04 -8.44 9.59
N GLY A 43 9.20 -8.71 9.04
CA GLY A 43 9.47 -10.02 8.49
C GLY A 43 10.83 -10.18 7.86
N GLU A 44 10.95 -11.16 7.01
CA GLU A 44 12.17 -11.51 6.30
C GLU A 44 12.15 -10.98 4.88
N GLU A 45 13.26 -10.40 4.46
CA GLU A 45 13.54 -10.00 3.08
C GLU A 45 14.69 -10.82 2.53
N ILE A 46 14.51 -11.30 1.31
CA ILE A 46 15.56 -11.93 0.50
C ILE A 46 15.80 -11.03 -0.70
N SER A 47 17.01 -10.48 -0.79
CA SER A 47 17.49 -9.72 -1.94
C SER A 47 18.45 -10.57 -2.76
N THR A 48 18.09 -10.86 -4.00
CA THR A 48 18.95 -11.61 -4.93
C THR A 48 19.70 -10.65 -5.84
N VAL A 49 21.01 -10.74 -5.83
CA VAL A 49 21.92 -9.94 -6.64
C VAL A 49 22.95 -10.85 -7.28
N MET A 50 23.09 -10.83 -8.61
CA MET A 50 24.06 -11.66 -9.32
C MET A 50 23.99 -13.16 -8.98
N ASN A 51 22.78 -13.68 -8.73
CA ASN A 51 22.45 -15.03 -8.27
C ASN A 51 22.92 -15.36 -6.84
N GLU A 52 23.23 -14.37 -6.03
CA GLU A 52 23.49 -14.53 -4.61
C GLU A 52 22.35 -13.97 -3.78
N ASP A 53 21.89 -14.70 -2.78
CA ASP A 53 20.80 -14.34 -1.90
C ASP A 53 21.33 -13.74 -0.59
N PHE A 54 20.79 -12.57 -0.25
CA PHE A 54 21.06 -11.86 1.00
C PHE A 54 19.76 -11.79 1.80
N THR A 55 19.75 -12.44 2.95
CA THR A 55 18.58 -12.46 3.83
C THR A 55 18.74 -11.46 4.98
N SER A 56 17.70 -10.71 5.25
CA SER A 56 17.64 -9.75 6.35
C SER A 56 16.26 -9.74 7.01
N THR A 57 16.21 -9.34 8.29
CA THR A 57 14.94 -9.06 8.97
C THR A 57 14.69 -7.56 8.93
N THR A 58 13.52 -7.17 8.45
CA THR A 58 13.22 -5.75 8.21
C THR A 58 11.75 -5.44 8.44
N THR A 59 11.38 -4.17 8.27
CA THR A 59 9.99 -3.69 8.41
C THR A 59 9.63 -2.82 7.21
N TYR A 60 8.62 -3.24 6.47
CA TYR A 60 7.98 -2.45 5.42
C TYR A 60 6.83 -1.64 5.98
N VAL A 61 6.64 -0.45 5.47
CA VAL A 61 5.53 0.43 5.87
C VAL A 61 4.67 0.72 4.65
N PHE A 62 3.36 0.51 4.81
CA PHE A 62 2.37 0.83 3.80
C PHE A 62 1.49 1.97 4.30
N GLN A 63 1.29 2.99 3.47
CA GLN A 63 0.50 4.17 3.77
C GLN A 63 -0.60 4.35 2.73
N LYS A 64 -1.72 4.92 3.14
CA LYS A 64 -2.84 5.23 2.24
C LYS A 64 -2.44 6.38 1.32
N ALA A 65 -2.63 6.18 0.02
CA ALA A 65 -2.52 7.22 -1.00
C ALA A 65 -3.91 7.62 -1.52
N ALA A 66 -4.79 6.63 -1.74
CA ALA A 66 -6.19 6.80 -2.13
C ALA A 66 -7.01 5.60 -1.62
N GLU A 67 -8.30 5.53 -1.91
CA GLU A 67 -9.15 4.41 -1.49
C GLU A 67 -8.68 3.05 -2.02
N SER A 68 -8.18 3.03 -3.25
CA SER A 68 -7.65 1.84 -3.92
C SER A 68 -6.16 1.96 -4.29
N ALA A 69 -5.41 2.79 -3.59
CA ALA A 69 -3.98 2.97 -3.82
C ALA A 69 -3.21 3.18 -2.52
N ILE A 70 -1.98 2.67 -2.48
CA ILE A 70 -1.06 2.81 -1.35
C ILE A 70 0.33 3.26 -1.82
N GLU A 71 1.09 3.75 -0.87
CA GLU A 71 2.53 3.94 -0.97
C GLU A 71 3.23 2.91 -0.09
N MET A 72 4.39 2.44 -0.52
CA MET A 72 5.24 1.53 0.22
C MET A 72 6.58 2.19 0.52
N THR A 73 7.06 2.06 1.74
CA THR A 73 8.43 2.44 2.09
C THR A 73 9.30 1.19 2.17
N ILE A 74 10.28 1.10 1.26
CA ILE A 74 11.37 0.14 1.35
C ILE A 74 12.32 0.65 2.43
N PRO A 75 12.67 -0.15 3.43
CA PRO A 75 13.54 0.27 4.52
C PRO A 75 14.95 0.61 4.04
N GLU A 76 15.63 1.45 4.79
CA GLU A 76 17.05 1.74 4.54
C GLU A 76 17.90 0.50 4.71
N VAL A 77 18.94 0.40 3.92
CA VAL A 77 19.99 -0.59 4.08
C VAL A 77 21.27 0.12 4.51
N THR A 78 21.78 -0.23 5.69
CA THR A 78 23.02 0.31 6.23
C THR A 78 24.04 -0.79 6.38
N GLY A 79 25.17 -0.64 5.73
CA GLY A 79 26.29 -1.59 5.80
C GLY A 79 26.34 -2.56 4.62
N GLY A 80 27.51 -3.19 4.44
CA GLY A 80 27.79 -4.07 3.31
C GLY A 80 28.14 -3.33 2.02
N ALA A 81 28.09 -4.06 0.92
CA ALA A 81 28.42 -3.53 -0.42
C ALA A 81 27.36 -2.55 -0.96
N MET A 82 26.19 -2.52 -0.34
CA MET A 82 25.08 -1.67 -0.74
C MET A 82 24.51 -0.93 0.44
N THR A 83 24.48 0.39 0.32
CA THR A 83 23.86 1.27 1.29
C THR A 83 22.94 2.23 0.56
N TYR A 84 21.68 2.28 0.96
CA TYR A 84 20.71 3.26 0.45
C TYR A 84 19.76 3.67 1.58
N PRO A 85 19.27 4.93 1.56
CA PRO A 85 18.27 5.39 2.51
C PRO A 85 16.91 4.75 2.23
N ALA A 86 15.95 4.96 3.13
CA ALA A 86 14.59 4.51 2.89
C ALA A 86 14.02 5.08 1.58
N LEU A 87 13.36 4.24 0.79
CA LEU A 87 12.84 4.57 -0.54
C LEU A 87 11.31 4.51 -0.55
N ALA A 88 10.67 5.58 -1.00
CA ALA A 88 9.22 5.63 -1.14
C ALA A 88 8.80 5.15 -2.53
N VAL A 89 7.88 4.19 -2.61
CA VAL A 89 7.27 3.68 -3.84
C VAL A 89 5.81 4.06 -3.84
N LYS A 90 5.40 4.87 -4.82
CA LYS A 90 4.06 5.43 -4.90
C LYS A 90 3.22 4.74 -5.98
N ASN A 91 1.92 5.03 -5.95
CA ASN A 91 0.97 4.61 -6.97
C ASN A 91 0.79 3.07 -7.11
N ILE A 92 0.91 2.34 -6.01
CA ILE A 92 0.60 0.91 -5.98
C ILE A 92 -0.92 0.78 -5.98
N THR A 93 -1.49 0.27 -7.06
CA THR A 93 -2.93 0.09 -7.22
C THR A 93 -3.39 -1.20 -6.55
N LEU A 94 -4.45 -1.12 -5.77
CA LEU A 94 -5.03 -2.25 -5.05
C LEU A 94 -6.23 -2.83 -5.76
N THR A 95 -6.34 -4.14 -5.75
CA THR A 95 -7.53 -4.90 -6.14
C THR A 95 -7.85 -5.90 -5.04
N GLN A 96 -9.13 -6.04 -4.70
CA GLN A 96 -9.60 -6.98 -3.69
C GLN A 96 -10.37 -8.12 -4.32
N ASN A 97 -10.10 -9.32 -3.87
CA ASN A 97 -10.84 -10.53 -4.23
C ASN A 97 -11.05 -11.39 -2.98
N GLY A 98 -12.23 -11.26 -2.38
CA GLY A 98 -12.51 -11.83 -1.07
C GLY A 98 -11.58 -11.28 -0.01
N ASP A 99 -10.96 -12.17 0.75
CA ASP A 99 -10.02 -11.82 1.84
C ASP A 99 -8.60 -11.47 1.36
N ILE A 100 -8.36 -11.54 0.05
CA ILE A 100 -7.06 -11.26 -0.53
C ILE A 100 -7.07 -9.90 -1.20
N ILE A 101 -6.13 -9.05 -0.82
CA ILE A 101 -5.89 -7.76 -1.47
C ILE A 101 -4.55 -7.82 -2.18
N THR A 102 -4.54 -7.48 -3.47
CA THR A 102 -3.33 -7.49 -4.28
C THR A 102 -2.99 -6.07 -4.72
N GLY A 103 -1.80 -5.61 -4.37
CA GLY A 103 -1.19 -4.38 -4.85
C GLY A 103 -0.29 -4.66 -6.06
N LYS A 104 -0.40 -3.85 -7.11
CA LYS A 104 0.42 -3.96 -8.32
C LYS A 104 0.96 -2.62 -8.77
N LEU A 105 2.19 -2.66 -9.31
CA LEU A 105 2.84 -1.52 -9.94
C LEU A 105 3.80 -2.04 -11.00
N ASP A 106 3.64 -1.56 -12.22
CA ASP A 106 4.52 -1.97 -13.34
C ASP A 106 5.91 -1.35 -13.20
N ALA A 107 5.97 -0.04 -12.99
CA ALA A 107 7.21 0.67 -12.75
C ALA A 107 6.99 1.98 -11.98
N TYR A 108 7.97 2.35 -11.17
CA TYR A 108 8.06 3.62 -10.47
C TYR A 108 9.51 4.09 -10.47
N THR A 109 9.74 5.34 -10.80
CA THR A 109 11.06 5.99 -10.68
C THR A 109 10.95 7.13 -9.69
N GLY A 110 11.84 7.13 -8.71
CA GLY A 110 11.98 8.18 -7.70
C GLY A 110 13.41 8.68 -7.59
N THR A 111 13.59 9.73 -6.80
CA THR A 111 14.91 10.23 -6.40
C THR A 111 14.99 10.33 -4.89
N VAL A 112 16.18 10.19 -4.35
CA VAL A 112 16.45 10.32 -2.92
C VAL A 112 17.84 10.91 -2.70
N ILE A 113 18.00 11.62 -1.60
CA ILE A 113 19.33 12.12 -1.20
C ILE A 113 20.00 11.05 -0.35
N ASN A 114 21.17 10.61 -0.78
CA ASN A 114 21.95 9.61 -0.03
C ASN A 114 22.69 10.24 1.17
N ALA A 115 23.34 9.43 1.97
CA ALA A 115 24.08 9.88 3.15
C ALA A 115 25.23 10.86 2.86
N GLN A 116 25.70 10.91 1.61
CA GLN A 116 26.73 11.84 1.15
C GLN A 116 26.15 13.16 0.60
N GLY A 117 24.82 13.36 0.69
CA GLY A 117 24.14 14.55 0.17
C GLY A 117 23.96 14.56 -1.35
N ALA A 118 24.21 13.45 -2.04
CA ALA A 118 24.03 13.34 -3.48
C ALA A 118 22.65 12.77 -3.82
N GLU A 119 22.00 13.36 -4.84
CA GLU A 119 20.74 12.84 -5.37
C GLU A 119 21.00 11.55 -6.17
N LYS A 120 20.23 10.52 -5.88
CA LYS A 120 20.26 9.24 -6.54
C LYS A 120 18.87 8.87 -7.03
N ALA A 121 18.79 8.51 -8.31
CA ALA A 121 17.58 7.93 -8.86
C ALA A 121 17.47 6.45 -8.48
N TYR A 122 16.24 5.97 -8.33
CA TYR A 122 15.96 4.55 -8.19
C TYR A 122 14.71 4.18 -8.99
N THR A 123 14.66 2.95 -9.42
CA THR A 123 13.51 2.39 -10.14
C THR A 123 13.07 1.12 -9.46
N VAL A 124 11.78 0.99 -9.20
CA VAL A 124 11.12 -0.23 -8.74
C VAL A 124 10.20 -0.69 -9.86
N SER A 125 10.27 -1.95 -10.23
CA SER A 125 9.46 -2.53 -11.31
C SER A 125 8.91 -3.90 -10.92
N ASN A 126 7.84 -4.32 -11.63
CA ASN A 126 7.19 -5.61 -11.45
C ASN A 126 6.78 -5.87 -9.99
N LEU A 127 6.33 -4.81 -9.29
CA LEU A 127 5.93 -4.94 -7.90
C LEU A 127 4.57 -5.64 -7.81
N THR A 128 4.55 -6.66 -6.98
CA THR A 128 3.32 -7.32 -6.53
C THR A 128 3.37 -7.46 -5.01
N ALA A 129 2.34 -6.98 -4.34
CA ALA A 129 2.13 -7.12 -2.90
C ALA A 129 0.81 -7.87 -2.66
N VAL A 130 0.86 -9.01 -2.01
CA VAL A 130 -0.31 -9.83 -1.68
C VAL A 130 -0.54 -9.78 -0.18
N PHE A 131 -1.66 -9.20 0.21
CA PHE A 131 -2.09 -9.10 1.61
C PHE A 131 -3.15 -10.15 1.90
N SER A 132 -2.98 -10.86 3.00
CA SER A 132 -3.93 -11.85 3.51
C SER A 132 -4.03 -11.70 5.02
N LYS A 133 -5.15 -11.22 5.53
CA LYS A 133 -5.35 -10.91 6.95
C LYS A 133 -4.23 -9.99 7.48
N ASN A 134 -3.38 -10.54 8.34
CA ASN A 134 -2.26 -9.80 8.95
C ASN A 134 -0.91 -10.07 8.29
N ALA A 135 -0.89 -10.75 7.15
CA ALA A 135 0.35 -11.10 6.45
C ALA A 135 0.46 -10.38 5.11
N VAL A 136 1.68 -10.15 4.67
CA VAL A 136 1.99 -9.63 3.34
C VAL A 136 3.14 -10.41 2.72
N ALA A 137 3.04 -10.66 1.43
CA ALA A 137 4.15 -11.11 0.58
C ALA A 137 4.36 -10.07 -0.53
N VAL A 138 5.57 -9.54 -0.65
CA VAL A 138 5.95 -8.54 -1.65
C VAL A 138 7.07 -9.07 -2.51
N THR A 139 6.95 -8.87 -3.81
CA THR A 139 8.03 -9.14 -4.77
C THR A 139 8.21 -7.92 -5.66
N TYR A 140 9.42 -7.56 -5.97
CA TYR A 140 9.74 -6.48 -6.90
C TYR A 140 11.18 -6.56 -7.39
N THR A 141 11.46 -5.88 -8.48
CA THR A 141 12.82 -5.64 -8.97
C THR A 141 13.20 -4.20 -8.71
N MET A 142 14.39 -3.95 -8.23
CA MET A 142 14.87 -2.60 -7.92
C MET A 142 16.23 -2.34 -8.58
N LYS A 143 16.39 -1.12 -9.06
CA LYS A 143 17.67 -0.55 -9.47
C LYS A 143 17.93 0.73 -8.69
N TYR A 144 19.13 0.89 -8.14
CA TYR A 144 19.50 2.07 -7.35
C TYR A 144 20.73 2.77 -7.94
N GLY A 145 20.61 4.05 -8.24
CA GLY A 145 21.69 4.85 -8.81
C GLY A 145 22.19 4.28 -10.16
N ASN A 146 23.50 4.28 -10.32
CA ASN A 146 24.16 3.80 -11.54
C ASN A 146 24.60 2.33 -11.43
N MET A 147 24.00 1.54 -10.59
CA MET A 147 24.36 0.12 -10.45
C MET A 147 24.11 -0.61 -11.77
N PRO A 148 25.04 -1.48 -12.21
CA PRO A 148 24.93 -2.17 -13.49
C PRO A 148 23.97 -3.36 -13.47
N PHE A 149 23.44 -3.73 -12.31
CA PHE A 149 22.56 -4.87 -12.09
C PHE A 149 21.31 -4.47 -11.32
N ASP A 150 20.27 -5.24 -11.50
CA ASP A 150 19.02 -5.12 -10.76
C ASP A 150 19.02 -6.05 -9.55
N PHE A 151 18.23 -5.67 -8.53
CA PHE A 151 17.97 -6.50 -7.35
C PHE A 151 16.58 -7.11 -7.48
N SER A 152 16.48 -8.41 -7.35
CA SER A 152 15.20 -9.07 -7.14
C SER A 152 14.94 -9.20 -5.65
N ASN A 153 13.85 -8.64 -5.17
CA ASN A 153 13.52 -8.61 -3.76
C ASN A 153 12.23 -9.40 -3.49
N LYS A 154 12.26 -10.17 -2.42
CA LYS A 154 11.11 -10.88 -1.90
C LYS A 154 11.02 -10.66 -0.40
N PHE A 155 9.92 -10.07 0.05
CA PHE A 155 9.63 -9.83 1.46
C PHE A 155 8.41 -10.62 1.89
N THR A 156 8.46 -11.22 3.07
CA THR A 156 7.30 -11.82 3.73
C THR A 156 7.25 -11.33 5.17
N GLY A 157 6.12 -10.77 5.58
CA GLY A 157 6.00 -10.18 6.90
C GLY A 157 4.58 -10.25 7.46
N THR A 158 4.49 -9.96 8.75
CA THR A 158 3.23 -9.86 9.48
C THR A 158 3.04 -8.47 10.05
N LYS A 159 1.78 -8.04 10.10
CA LYS A 159 1.40 -6.73 10.63
C LYS A 159 1.72 -6.65 12.11
N LYS A 160 2.33 -5.53 12.51
CA LYS A 160 2.63 -5.22 13.92
C LYS A 160 1.43 -4.68 14.65
#